data_10102d18f56a50999a56eaad77474fed
#
_entry.id   10102d18f56a50999a56eaad77474fed
#
_cell.length_a   1.000
_cell.length_b   1.000
_cell.length_c   1.000
_cell.angle_alpha   90.00
_cell.angle_beta   90.00
_cell.angle_gamma   90.00
#
_symmetry.space_group_name_H-M   'P 1'
#
loop_
_entity.id
_entity.type
_entity.pdbx_description
1 polymer ?
#
loop_
_entity_poly.entity_id
_entity_poly.type
_entity_poly.pdbx_seq_one_letter_code
_entity_poly.pdbx_strand_id
1 'polypeptide(L)'
;LWPTYGIPVKIITDATTATKGNLYRSLALQLGANSITTRSGEGWSKPFIESFFRTLRREFLSKLPGYLGSKTRVNNSHLEATEDAELHASMTLEEFVAAFEDYITNVYMQSAHTGLKNRAPVDVWLNAISKNPLLQTVPAAVTELSEFRGCYRAKCTLYGNGSIKLKNEQYVSDELKALSLSGVKSVE
;
A
#
# COMPACT_ATOMS: atom_id res chain seq x y z
N LEU A 1 16.37 -2.69 5.96
CA LEU A 1 15.62 -3.39 4.90
C LEU A 1 14.67 -4.37 5.54
N TRP A 2 13.41 -4.32 5.16
CA TRP A 2 12.39 -5.25 5.62
C TRP A 2 12.77 -6.67 5.21
N PRO A 3 12.77 -7.63 6.14
CA PRO A 3 13.24 -8.98 5.85
C PRO A 3 12.29 -9.76 4.92
N THR A 4 11.06 -9.27 4.76
CA THR A 4 10.03 -9.89 3.94
C THR A 4 9.74 -9.04 2.72
N TYR A 5 10.10 -9.53 1.56
CA TYR A 5 9.84 -8.88 0.28
C TYR A 5 9.48 -9.90 -0.80
N GLY A 6 8.81 -9.47 -1.83
CA GLY A 6 8.39 -10.32 -2.96
C GLY A 6 7.08 -9.82 -3.55
N ILE A 7 6.68 -10.40 -4.66
CA ILE A 7 5.42 -10.06 -5.30
C ILE A 7 4.31 -10.95 -4.73
N PRO A 8 3.24 -10.37 -4.20
CA PRO A 8 2.12 -11.15 -3.69
C PRO A 8 1.37 -11.83 -4.84
N VAL A 9 1.07 -13.12 -4.70
CA VAL A 9 0.21 -13.84 -5.67
C VAL A 9 -1.21 -13.28 -5.66
N LYS A 10 -1.66 -12.78 -4.50
CA LYS A 10 -3.01 -12.27 -4.31
C LYS A 10 -2.99 -11.01 -3.44
N ILE A 11 -3.72 -9.98 -3.88
CA ILE A 11 -3.96 -8.75 -3.13
C ILE A 11 -5.46 -8.66 -2.85
N ILE A 12 -5.83 -8.58 -1.57
CA ILE A 12 -7.24 -8.46 -1.15
C ILE A 12 -7.46 -7.04 -0.62
N THR A 13 -8.42 -6.33 -1.21
CA THR A 13 -8.69 -4.92 -0.85
C THR A 13 -10.17 -4.66 -0.62
N ASP A 14 -10.46 -3.56 0.06
CA ASP A 14 -11.80 -3.01 0.16
C ASP A 14 -12.31 -2.47 -1.17
N ALA A 15 -13.63 -2.44 -1.30
CA ALA A 15 -14.31 -1.84 -2.43
C ALA A 15 -14.33 -0.29 -2.33
N THR A 16 -13.17 0.35 -2.26
CA THR A 16 -13.03 1.80 -2.30
C THR A 16 -12.92 2.32 -3.72
N THR A 17 -13.10 3.62 -3.93
CA THR A 17 -12.91 4.25 -5.24
C THR A 17 -11.49 4.03 -5.77
N ALA A 18 -10.48 4.11 -4.88
CA ALA A 18 -9.07 3.89 -5.24
C ALA A 18 -8.82 2.47 -5.74
N THR A 19 -9.34 1.45 -5.05
CA THR A 19 -9.10 0.04 -5.36
C THR A 19 -9.99 -0.51 -6.49
N LYS A 20 -11.08 0.19 -6.81
CA LYS A 20 -11.92 -0.09 -8.00
C LYS A 20 -11.39 0.56 -9.26
N GLY A 21 -10.50 1.54 -9.12
CA GLY A 21 -9.96 2.31 -10.24
C GLY A 21 -9.12 1.49 -11.20
N ASN A 22 -9.10 1.90 -12.47
CA ASN A 22 -8.32 1.22 -13.51
C ASN A 22 -6.82 1.23 -13.23
N LEU A 23 -6.32 2.29 -12.58
CA LEU A 23 -4.92 2.39 -12.18
C LEU A 23 -4.51 1.25 -11.25
N TYR A 24 -5.28 1.02 -10.19
CA TYR A 24 -5.01 -0.06 -9.25
C TYR A 24 -5.03 -1.45 -9.93
N ARG A 25 -6.03 -1.69 -10.78
CA ARG A 25 -6.13 -2.96 -11.54
C ARG A 25 -4.95 -3.16 -12.48
N SER A 26 -4.54 -2.10 -13.17
CA SER A 26 -3.38 -2.12 -14.06
C SER A 26 -2.09 -2.42 -13.29
N LEU A 27 -1.88 -1.80 -12.13
CA LEU A 27 -0.73 -2.06 -11.27
C LEU A 27 -0.70 -3.52 -10.77
N ALA A 28 -1.82 -4.02 -10.28
CA ALA A 28 -1.92 -5.42 -9.83
C ALA A 28 -1.61 -6.40 -10.97
N LEU A 29 -2.11 -6.13 -12.17
CA LEU A 29 -1.87 -6.94 -13.36
C LEU A 29 -0.39 -6.89 -13.77
N GLN A 30 0.24 -5.71 -13.78
CA GLN A 30 1.66 -5.54 -14.09
C GLN A 30 2.55 -6.28 -13.08
N LEU A 31 2.15 -6.32 -11.81
CA LEU A 31 2.81 -7.13 -10.78
C LEU A 31 2.60 -8.64 -10.97
N GLY A 32 1.69 -9.07 -11.85
CA GLY A 32 1.27 -10.46 -11.91
C GLY A 32 0.43 -10.91 -10.72
N ALA A 33 -0.08 -9.98 -9.91
CA ALA A 33 -0.85 -10.27 -8.73
C ALA A 33 -2.35 -10.37 -9.04
N ASN A 34 -3.01 -11.38 -8.49
CA ASN A 34 -4.47 -11.50 -8.57
C ASN A 34 -5.13 -10.54 -7.56
N SER A 35 -5.84 -9.54 -8.06
CA SER A 35 -6.56 -8.57 -7.22
C SER A 35 -8.00 -9.04 -6.96
N ILE A 36 -8.34 -9.16 -5.68
CA ILE A 36 -9.69 -9.47 -5.21
C ILE A 36 -10.22 -8.29 -4.41
N THR A 37 -11.33 -7.72 -4.88
CA THR A 37 -12.03 -6.68 -4.15
C THR A 37 -13.16 -7.30 -3.34
N THR A 38 -13.15 -7.13 -2.02
CA THR A 38 -14.22 -7.60 -1.14
C THR A 38 -15.44 -6.70 -1.25
N ARG A 39 -16.63 -7.22 -0.90
CA ARG A 39 -17.84 -6.39 -0.87
C ARG A 39 -17.75 -5.38 0.28
N SER A 40 -18.40 -4.25 0.09
CA SER A 40 -18.51 -3.24 1.14
C SER A 40 -19.25 -3.82 2.36
N GLY A 41 -18.70 -3.62 3.57
CA GLY A 41 -19.29 -4.11 4.81
C GLY A 41 -18.86 -5.52 5.23
N GLU A 42 -18.10 -6.26 4.42
CA GLU A 42 -17.58 -7.59 4.76
C GLU A 42 -16.23 -7.51 5.48
N GLY A 43 -16.19 -6.89 6.67
CA GLY A 43 -14.96 -6.80 7.50
C GLY A 43 -14.35 -8.16 7.83
N TRP A 44 -15.19 -9.18 8.04
CA TRP A 44 -14.75 -10.55 8.32
C TRP A 44 -13.90 -11.20 7.21
N SER A 45 -13.91 -10.64 6.00
CA SER A 45 -13.12 -11.15 4.87
C SER A 45 -11.62 -10.81 4.98
N LYS A 46 -11.22 -9.96 5.95
CA LYS A 46 -9.84 -9.47 6.14
C LYS A 46 -9.36 -9.55 7.59
N PRO A 47 -9.51 -10.68 8.27
CA PRO A 47 -9.22 -10.79 9.70
C PRO A 47 -7.74 -10.54 10.03
N PHE A 48 -6.83 -10.84 9.11
CA PHE A 48 -5.39 -10.69 9.33
C PHE A 48 -4.96 -9.23 9.41
N ILE A 49 -5.42 -8.39 8.48
CA ILE A 49 -5.06 -6.96 8.49
C ILE A 49 -5.74 -6.22 9.65
N GLU A 50 -6.97 -6.60 10.01
CA GLU A 50 -7.64 -6.04 11.17
C GLU A 50 -6.93 -6.42 12.48
N SER A 51 -6.49 -7.67 12.59
CA SER A 51 -5.69 -8.14 13.72
C SER A 51 -4.35 -7.40 13.81
N PHE A 52 -3.67 -7.20 12.67
CA PHE A 52 -2.45 -6.42 12.61
C PHE A 52 -2.65 -4.99 13.10
N PHE A 53 -3.66 -4.27 12.60
CA PHE A 53 -3.92 -2.90 13.03
C PHE A 53 -4.33 -2.81 14.51
N ARG A 54 -5.01 -3.81 15.04
CA ARG A 54 -5.32 -3.89 16.46
C ARG A 54 -4.05 -4.01 17.30
N THR A 55 -3.14 -4.90 16.91
CA THR A 55 -1.85 -5.09 17.58
C THR A 55 -0.99 -3.83 17.47
N LEU A 56 -0.86 -3.27 16.27
CA LEU A 56 -0.12 -2.03 16.02
C LEU A 56 -0.61 -0.89 16.91
N ARG A 57 -1.93 -0.71 17.00
CA ARG A 57 -2.53 0.33 17.84
C ARG A 57 -2.20 0.12 19.31
N ARG A 58 -2.35 -1.10 19.80
CA ARG A 58 -2.14 -1.42 21.22
C ARG A 58 -0.67 -1.36 21.62
N GLU A 59 0.21 -1.86 20.80
CA GLU A 59 1.61 -2.11 21.19
C GLU A 59 2.58 -1.02 20.73
N PHE A 60 2.21 -0.25 19.74
CA PHE A 60 3.07 0.80 19.17
C PHE A 60 2.41 2.17 19.24
N LEU A 61 1.31 2.39 18.49
CA LEU A 61 0.74 3.74 18.36
C LEU A 61 0.30 4.36 19.68
N SER A 62 -0.25 3.56 20.60
CA SER A 62 -0.71 4.05 21.91
C SER A 62 0.41 4.57 22.82
N LYS A 63 1.67 4.26 22.50
CA LYS A 63 2.84 4.69 23.26
C LYS A 63 3.50 5.94 22.68
N LEU A 64 3.06 6.37 21.50
CA LEU A 64 3.62 7.54 20.84
C LEU A 64 3.09 8.84 21.44
N PRO A 65 3.95 9.88 21.52
CA PRO A 65 3.50 11.21 21.94
C PRO A 65 2.45 11.74 20.96
N GLY A 66 1.39 12.34 21.50
CA GLY A 66 0.30 12.87 20.67
C GLY A 66 -0.72 11.83 20.19
N TYR A 67 -0.75 10.63 20.77
CA TYR A 67 -1.75 9.63 20.42
C TYR A 67 -3.18 10.09 20.78
N LEU A 68 -4.04 10.20 19.77
CA LEU A 68 -5.42 10.68 19.90
C LEU A 68 -6.40 9.64 20.49
N GLY A 69 -5.93 8.44 20.82
CA GLY A 69 -6.79 7.37 21.31
C GLY A 69 -7.60 6.66 20.22
N SER A 70 -8.44 5.73 20.63
CA SER A 70 -9.36 5.04 19.74
C SER A 70 -10.80 5.34 20.14
N LYS A 71 -11.59 5.88 19.23
CA LYS A 71 -13.05 6.07 19.43
C LYS A 71 -13.82 4.74 19.41
N THR A 72 -13.18 3.65 19.01
CA THR A 72 -13.81 2.34 18.90
C THR A 72 -13.71 1.61 20.23
N ARG A 73 -14.83 1.32 20.87
CA ARG A 73 -14.91 0.42 22.02
C ARG A 73 -14.51 -1.00 21.58
N VAL A 74 -13.28 -1.40 21.86
CA VAL A 74 -12.85 -2.77 21.70
C VAL A 74 -12.66 -3.36 23.08
N ASN A 75 -13.63 -4.18 23.52
CA ASN A 75 -13.56 -5.03 24.71
C ASN A 75 -13.03 -4.35 25.98
N ASN A 76 -13.75 -3.31 26.49
CA ASN A 76 -13.51 -2.66 27.79
C ASN A 76 -12.09 -2.12 28.06
N SER A 77 -11.16 -2.18 27.14
CA SER A 77 -9.87 -1.50 27.25
C SER A 77 -9.98 -0.17 26.53
N HIS A 78 -10.30 0.87 27.28
CA HIS A 78 -10.22 2.24 26.82
C HIS A 78 -8.74 2.61 26.70
N LEU A 79 -8.22 2.62 25.47
CA LEU A 79 -7.05 3.41 25.15
C LEU A 79 -7.55 4.86 25.04
N GLU A 80 -7.61 5.54 26.16
CA GLU A 80 -8.04 6.93 26.21
C GLU A 80 -7.00 7.80 25.53
N ALA A 81 -7.47 8.80 24.78
CA ALA A 81 -6.59 9.89 24.37
C ALA A 81 -6.09 10.56 25.63
N THR A 82 -4.81 10.87 25.70
CA THR A 82 -4.31 11.79 26.71
C THR A 82 -5.02 13.13 26.54
N GLU A 83 -5.50 13.70 27.62
CA GLU A 83 -5.94 15.09 27.63
C GLU A 83 -4.79 15.91 27.00
N ASP A 84 -5.11 16.76 26.02
CA ASP A 84 -4.14 17.56 25.27
C ASP A 84 -3.16 16.76 24.38
N ALA A 85 -3.62 15.68 23.72
CA ALA A 85 -2.79 14.90 22.80
C ALA A 85 -2.09 15.78 21.74
N GLU A 86 -2.75 16.84 21.26
CA GLU A 86 -2.18 17.78 20.29
C GLU A 86 -0.97 18.54 20.85
N LEU A 87 -0.99 18.90 22.16
CA LEU A 87 0.13 19.57 22.82
C LEU A 87 1.35 18.65 23.00
N HIS A 88 1.13 17.35 23.05
CA HIS A 88 2.17 16.33 23.19
C HIS A 88 2.65 15.78 21.84
N ALA A 89 2.06 16.19 20.72
CA ALA A 89 2.49 15.78 19.38
C ALA A 89 3.83 16.44 19.02
N SER A 90 4.94 15.78 19.36
CA SER A 90 6.29 16.30 19.19
C SER A 90 7.14 15.52 18.18
N MET A 91 6.60 14.43 17.61
CA MET A 91 7.33 13.55 16.71
C MET A 91 7.24 14.06 15.27
N THR A 92 8.36 14.14 14.57
CA THR A 92 8.40 14.42 13.13
C THR A 92 7.99 13.18 12.32
N LEU A 93 7.70 13.35 11.02
CA LEU A 93 7.40 12.23 10.13
C LEU A 93 8.58 11.25 10.03
N GLU A 94 9.80 11.77 9.92
CA GLU A 94 11.02 10.98 9.83
C GLU A 94 11.24 10.13 11.09
N GLU A 95 11.06 10.72 12.26
CA GLU A 95 11.14 10.01 13.55
C GLU A 95 10.06 8.93 13.65
N PHE A 96 8.84 9.25 13.23
CA PHE A 96 7.76 8.26 13.19
C PHE A 96 8.08 7.08 12.26
N VAL A 97 8.57 7.35 11.05
CA VAL A 97 8.94 6.30 10.08
C VAL A 97 10.04 5.42 10.66
N ALA A 98 11.10 6.02 11.24
CA ALA A 98 12.19 5.26 11.87
C ALA A 98 11.69 4.38 13.03
N ALA A 99 10.86 4.92 13.91
CA ALA A 99 10.29 4.17 15.03
C ALA A 99 9.33 3.07 14.56
N PHE A 100 8.56 3.33 13.51
CA PHE A 100 7.66 2.33 12.92
C PHE A 100 8.42 1.19 12.26
N GLU A 101 9.49 1.49 11.51
CA GLU A 101 10.36 0.47 10.89
C GLU A 101 11.05 -0.38 11.95
N ASP A 102 11.55 0.25 13.02
CA ASP A 102 12.14 -0.47 14.15
C ASP A 102 11.12 -1.41 14.82
N TYR A 103 9.92 -0.90 15.11
CA TYR A 103 8.85 -1.71 15.69
C TYR A 103 8.49 -2.91 14.80
N ILE A 104 8.31 -2.70 13.50
CA ILE A 104 7.96 -3.78 12.58
C ILE A 104 9.09 -4.82 12.51
N THR A 105 10.33 -4.38 12.36
CA THR A 105 11.47 -5.27 12.09
C THR A 105 11.92 -6.02 13.34
N ASN A 106 12.01 -5.32 14.47
CA ASN A 106 12.65 -5.84 15.67
C ASN A 106 11.65 -6.32 16.73
N VAL A 107 10.40 -5.87 16.67
CA VAL A 107 9.37 -6.28 17.63
C VAL A 107 8.32 -7.16 16.97
N TYR A 108 7.54 -6.63 16.02
CA TYR A 108 6.41 -7.35 15.43
C TYR A 108 6.83 -8.61 14.69
N MET A 109 7.83 -8.52 13.82
CA MET A 109 8.30 -9.65 13.00
C MET A 109 8.99 -10.74 13.82
N GLN A 110 9.54 -10.40 15.00
CA GLN A 110 10.23 -11.32 15.91
C GLN A 110 9.33 -11.92 16.98
N SER A 111 8.15 -11.36 17.19
CA SER A 111 7.23 -11.81 18.21
C SER A 111 6.43 -13.03 17.77
N ALA A 112 6.15 -13.93 18.71
CA ALA A 112 5.30 -15.11 18.45
C ALA A 112 3.82 -14.71 18.29
N HIS A 113 3.19 -15.16 17.22
CA HIS A 113 1.78 -14.90 16.94
C HIS A 113 0.93 -16.17 17.03
N THR A 114 -0.18 -16.10 17.76
CA THR A 114 -1.11 -17.25 17.91
C THR A 114 -1.65 -17.72 16.56
N GLY A 115 -1.98 -16.79 15.64
CA GLY A 115 -2.41 -17.10 14.28
C GLY A 115 -1.35 -17.83 13.43
N LEU A 116 -0.08 -17.80 13.83
CA LEU A 116 1.04 -18.52 13.21
C LEU A 116 1.49 -19.72 14.05
N LYS A 117 0.62 -20.27 14.90
CA LYS A 117 0.93 -21.38 15.82
C LYS A 117 2.11 -21.03 16.75
N ASN A 118 2.08 -19.86 17.34
CA ASN A 118 3.12 -19.31 18.23
C ASN A 118 4.53 -19.23 17.58
N ARG A 119 4.58 -19.02 16.28
CA ARG A 119 5.85 -18.74 15.57
C ARG A 119 5.95 -17.26 15.24
N ALA A 120 7.17 -16.76 15.13
CA ALA A 120 7.41 -15.42 14.66
C ALA A 120 7.14 -15.30 13.15
N PRO A 121 6.58 -14.18 12.65
CA PRO A 121 6.38 -13.96 11.22
C PRO A 121 7.65 -14.15 10.38
N VAL A 122 8.81 -13.68 10.87
CA VAL A 122 10.08 -13.83 10.18
C VAL A 122 10.47 -15.29 10.01
N ASP A 123 10.27 -16.15 11.01
CA ASP A 123 10.60 -17.58 10.93
C ASP A 123 9.72 -18.30 9.92
N VAL A 124 8.42 -17.93 9.89
CA VAL A 124 7.47 -18.49 8.92
C VAL A 124 7.88 -18.10 7.51
N TRP A 125 8.28 -16.85 7.31
CA TRP A 125 8.73 -16.34 6.02
C TRP A 125 10.02 -17.03 5.56
N LEU A 126 11.04 -17.07 6.39
CA LEU A 126 12.32 -17.72 6.08
C LEU A 126 12.15 -19.20 5.75
N ASN A 127 11.29 -19.92 6.49
CA ASN A 127 10.95 -21.30 6.17
C ASN A 127 10.21 -21.43 4.82
N ALA A 128 9.34 -20.48 4.49
CA ALA A 128 8.66 -20.48 3.19
C ALA A 128 9.65 -20.26 2.03
N ILE A 129 10.58 -19.31 2.16
CA ILE A 129 11.62 -19.04 1.17
C ILE A 129 12.56 -20.23 0.99
N SER A 130 12.98 -20.87 2.09
CA SER A 130 13.85 -22.03 2.01
C SER A 130 13.26 -23.18 1.19
N LYS A 131 11.92 -23.29 1.20
CA LYS A 131 11.17 -24.28 0.41
C LYS A 131 10.87 -23.83 -1.00
N ASN A 132 10.71 -22.54 -1.22
CA ASN A 132 10.41 -21.94 -2.52
C ASN A 132 11.12 -20.59 -2.69
N PRO A 133 12.37 -20.57 -3.14
CA PRO A 133 13.13 -19.34 -3.36
C PRO A 133 12.46 -18.37 -4.35
N LEU A 134 11.60 -18.85 -5.25
CA LEU A 134 10.88 -18.01 -6.22
C LEU A 134 9.93 -17.00 -5.57
N LEU A 135 9.57 -17.19 -4.29
CA LEU A 135 8.74 -16.20 -3.55
C LEU A 135 9.40 -14.82 -3.46
N GLN A 136 10.73 -14.75 -3.56
CA GLN A 136 11.49 -13.49 -3.55
C GLN A 136 11.83 -12.97 -4.94
N THR A 137 11.46 -13.69 -5.99
CA THR A 137 11.76 -13.23 -7.35
C THR A 137 10.90 -12.04 -7.71
N VAL A 138 11.56 -10.94 -8.01
CA VAL A 138 10.91 -9.74 -8.56
C VAL A 138 11.14 -9.76 -10.06
N PRO A 139 10.10 -9.76 -10.91
CA PRO A 139 10.26 -9.70 -12.35
C PRO A 139 11.08 -8.47 -12.76
N ALA A 140 11.91 -8.61 -13.79
CA ALA A 140 12.77 -7.52 -14.28
C ALA A 140 11.97 -6.24 -14.61
N ALA A 141 10.75 -6.38 -15.11
CA ALA A 141 9.83 -5.27 -15.36
C ALA A 141 9.44 -4.47 -14.10
N VAL A 142 9.60 -5.05 -12.90
CA VAL A 142 9.30 -4.38 -11.62
C VAL A 142 10.54 -3.74 -11.02
N THR A 143 11.73 -4.15 -11.40
CA THR A 143 12.98 -3.56 -10.94
C THR A 143 13.21 -2.15 -11.51
N GLU A 144 12.61 -1.83 -12.64
CA GLU A 144 12.53 -0.47 -13.18
C GLU A 144 11.33 0.27 -12.57
N LEU A 145 11.39 0.52 -11.27
CA LEU A 145 10.39 1.29 -10.52
C LEU A 145 10.04 2.67 -11.11
N SER A 146 10.87 3.19 -12.01
CA SER A 146 10.59 4.39 -12.80
C SER A 146 9.38 4.21 -13.72
N GLU A 147 9.15 3.01 -14.26
CA GLU A 147 7.98 2.70 -15.07
C GLU A 147 6.72 2.44 -14.22
N PHE A 148 6.91 2.08 -12.94
CA PHE A 148 5.82 1.87 -11.97
C PHE A 148 5.23 3.17 -11.43
N ARG A 149 5.88 4.30 -11.61
CA ARG A 149 5.37 5.59 -11.15
C ARG A 149 4.12 5.98 -11.93
N GLY A 150 3.02 5.44 -11.44
CA GLY A 150 1.69 5.95 -11.72
C GLY A 150 1.36 6.02 -13.20
N CYS A 151 1.36 4.89 -13.90
CA CYS A 151 0.70 4.81 -15.19
C CYS A 151 -0.79 5.10 -15.02
N TYR A 152 -1.11 6.36 -14.80
CA TYR A 152 -2.48 6.84 -14.97
C TYR A 152 -2.78 6.79 -16.45
N ARG A 153 -3.50 5.76 -16.87
CA ARG A 153 -3.98 5.68 -18.24
C ARG A 153 -5.29 6.44 -18.36
N ALA A 154 -5.28 7.46 -19.16
CA ALA A 154 -6.47 8.21 -19.49
C ALA A 154 -6.54 8.41 -20.99
N LYS A 155 -7.65 8.05 -21.59
CA LYS A 155 -7.89 8.38 -23.00
C LYS A 155 -8.07 9.88 -23.13
N CYS A 156 -7.14 10.51 -23.80
CA CYS A 156 -7.14 11.96 -24.04
C CYS A 156 -7.38 12.27 -25.51
N THR A 157 -8.11 13.34 -25.77
CA THR A 157 -8.23 13.87 -27.14
C THR A 157 -6.92 14.53 -27.52
N LEU A 158 -6.37 14.16 -28.66
CA LEU A 158 -5.20 14.81 -29.24
C LEU A 158 -5.68 15.94 -30.15
N TYR A 159 -5.30 17.16 -29.79
CA TYR A 159 -5.64 18.35 -30.58
C TYR A 159 -4.69 18.53 -31.76
N GLY A 160 -5.15 19.23 -32.81
CA GLY A 160 -4.38 19.46 -34.04
C GLY A 160 -3.04 20.17 -33.86
N ASN A 161 -2.85 20.86 -32.74
CA ASN A 161 -1.59 21.50 -32.35
C ASN A 161 -0.61 20.57 -31.61
N GLY A 162 -0.92 19.27 -31.51
CA GLY A 162 -0.09 18.30 -30.79
C GLY A 162 -0.19 18.39 -29.27
N SER A 163 -1.31 18.89 -28.74
CA SER A 163 -1.51 18.94 -27.31
C SER A 163 -2.59 17.98 -26.85
N ILE A 164 -2.50 17.54 -25.59
CA ILE A 164 -3.54 16.85 -24.85
C ILE A 164 -3.89 17.64 -23.59
N LYS A 165 -5.12 17.53 -23.12
CA LYS A 165 -5.57 18.13 -21.87
C LYS A 165 -5.97 17.05 -20.87
N LEU A 166 -5.34 17.07 -19.69
CA LEU A 166 -5.61 16.14 -18.60
C LEU A 166 -5.72 16.92 -17.28
N LYS A 167 -6.84 16.75 -16.56
CA LYS A 167 -7.09 17.41 -15.26
C LYS A 167 -6.82 18.93 -15.26
N ASN A 168 -7.28 19.63 -16.28
CA ASN A 168 -7.06 21.08 -16.49
C ASN A 168 -5.64 21.52 -16.83
N GLU A 169 -4.70 20.59 -16.93
CA GLU A 169 -3.35 20.87 -17.41
C GLU A 169 -3.22 20.47 -18.87
N GLN A 170 -2.42 21.25 -19.61
CA GLN A 170 -2.14 21.00 -21.02
C GLN A 170 -0.72 20.47 -21.18
N TYR A 171 -0.59 19.35 -21.85
CA TYR A 171 0.69 18.70 -22.15
C TYR A 171 0.96 18.78 -23.63
N VAL A 172 2.21 19.10 -24.00
CA VAL A 172 2.67 19.21 -25.39
C VAL A 172 4.02 18.51 -25.49
N SER A 173 4.23 17.72 -26.56
CA SER A 173 5.53 17.17 -26.89
C SER A 173 5.68 17.05 -28.40
N ASP A 174 6.90 16.84 -28.88
CA ASP A 174 7.16 16.68 -30.31
C ASP A 174 6.58 15.35 -30.84
N GLU A 175 6.53 14.31 -29.99
CA GLU A 175 5.87 13.03 -30.29
C GLU A 175 4.36 13.21 -30.46
N LEU A 176 3.71 13.98 -29.58
CA LEU A 176 2.28 14.29 -29.71
C LEU A 176 1.99 15.09 -30.99
N LYS A 177 2.88 16.01 -31.37
CA LYS A 177 2.75 16.72 -32.66
C LYS A 177 2.87 15.77 -33.85
N ALA A 178 3.85 14.88 -33.84
CA ALA A 178 4.03 13.88 -34.89
C ALA A 178 2.80 12.98 -35.03
N LEU A 179 2.23 12.51 -33.89
CA LEU A 179 1.00 11.72 -33.87
C LEU A 179 -0.21 12.51 -34.40
N SER A 180 -0.33 13.79 -34.04
CA SER A 180 -1.41 14.64 -34.56
C SER A 180 -1.32 14.81 -36.08
N LEU A 181 -0.13 15.01 -36.62
CA LEU A 181 0.12 15.12 -38.06
C LEU A 181 -0.16 13.81 -38.81
N SER A 182 0.00 12.66 -38.16
CA SER A 182 -0.35 11.35 -38.74
C SER A 182 -1.84 11.02 -38.67
N GLY A 183 -2.68 11.94 -38.18
CA GLY A 183 -4.15 11.80 -38.15
C GLY A 183 -4.69 11.07 -36.91
N VAL A 184 -3.86 10.81 -35.91
CA VAL A 184 -4.31 10.24 -34.62
C VAL A 184 -5.13 11.28 -33.87
N LYS A 185 -6.35 10.90 -33.42
CA LYS A 185 -7.29 11.83 -32.74
C LYS A 185 -7.36 11.61 -31.23
N SER A 186 -6.82 10.53 -30.72
CA SER A 186 -6.80 10.25 -29.28
C SER A 186 -5.60 9.38 -28.92
N VAL A 187 -5.08 9.57 -27.72
CA VAL A 187 -3.97 8.82 -27.13
C VAL A 187 -4.34 8.32 -25.74
N GLU A 188 -3.70 7.24 -25.29
CA GLU A 188 -3.89 6.68 -23.95
C GLU A 188 -2.55 6.56 -23.22
#